data_a2a4d5c5ce2b2c6b347fb90cd4ac1185
#
_entry.id   a2a4d5c5ce2b2c6b347fb90cd4ac1185
#
_cell.length_a   1.000
_cell.length_b   1.000
_cell.length_c   1.000
_cell.angle_alpha   90.00
_cell.angle_beta   90.00
_cell.angle_gamma   90.00
#
_symmetry.space_group_name_H-M   'P 1'
#
loop_
_entity.id
_entity.type
_entity.pdbx_description
1 polymer ?
#
loop_
_entity_poly.entity_id
_entity_poly.type
_entity_poly.pdbx_seq_one_letter_code
_entity_poly.pdbx_strand_id
1 'polypeptide(L)'
;MKVFVVTVQTLTHNSSYYDVITVCSTLEKAQAVLGTCESDFIKGLELDESLGIENLDFYTNSLNIKEEEMQVTITDECTGMFEKYIISIRDLH
;
A
#
# COMPACT_ATOMS: atom_id res chain seq x y z
N MET A 1 -0.98 25.19 9.98
CA MET A 1 -1.93 24.08 9.82
C MET A 1 -1.20 22.82 9.41
N LYS A 2 -1.45 21.73 10.11
CA LYS A 2 -0.84 20.44 9.75
C LYS A 2 -1.76 19.65 8.83
N VAL A 3 -1.18 19.04 7.80
CA VAL A 3 -1.87 18.11 6.92
C VAL A 3 -1.12 16.79 6.90
N PHE A 4 -1.83 15.72 6.55
CA PHE A 4 -1.31 14.37 6.51
C PHE A 4 -1.37 13.89 5.07
N VAL A 5 -0.19 13.73 4.46
CA VAL A 5 -0.07 13.35 3.05
C VAL A 5 0.13 11.85 2.97
N VAL A 6 -0.77 11.16 2.26
CA VAL A 6 -0.68 9.72 2.03
C VAL A 6 -0.03 9.51 0.67
N THR A 7 1.09 8.79 0.67
CA THR A 7 1.85 8.48 -0.54
C THR A 7 1.98 6.97 -0.72
N VAL A 8 2.17 6.55 -1.96
CA VAL A 8 2.48 5.16 -2.30
C VAL A 8 3.85 5.10 -2.95
N GLN A 9 4.64 4.10 -2.56
CA GLN A 9 5.89 3.76 -3.20
C GLN A 9 5.82 2.30 -3.62
N THR A 10 6.05 2.04 -4.90
CA THR A 10 5.99 0.69 -5.47
C THR A 10 7.35 0.35 -6.07
N LEU A 11 7.88 -0.81 -5.71
CA LEU A 11 9.09 -1.35 -6.29
C LEU A 11 8.77 -2.63 -7.06
N THR A 12 9.10 -2.64 -8.34
CA THR A 12 9.00 -3.82 -9.20
C THR A 12 10.36 -4.15 -9.79
N HIS A 13 10.48 -5.28 -10.50
CA HIS A 13 11.74 -5.69 -11.14
C HIS A 13 12.31 -4.66 -12.11
N ASN A 14 11.45 -3.93 -12.79
CA ASN A 14 11.83 -3.03 -13.89
C ASN A 14 11.71 -1.56 -13.57
N SER A 15 11.04 -1.19 -12.46
CA SER A 15 10.77 0.21 -12.18
C SER A 15 10.49 0.44 -10.71
N SER A 16 10.68 1.68 -10.28
CA SER A 16 10.16 2.17 -9.02
C SER A 16 9.16 3.29 -9.32
N TYR A 17 8.11 3.35 -8.52
CA TYR A 17 7.03 4.30 -8.70
C TYR A 17 6.70 4.97 -7.36
N TYR A 18 6.46 6.26 -7.41
CA TYR A 18 6.09 7.06 -6.24
C TYR A 18 5.01 8.05 -6.64
N ASP A 19 3.94 8.11 -5.84
CA ASP A 19 2.85 9.05 -6.10
C ASP A 19 2.16 9.48 -4.81
N VAL A 20 1.50 10.62 -4.88
CA VAL A 20 0.64 11.10 -3.79
C VAL A 20 -0.77 10.58 -4.03
N ILE A 21 -1.32 9.88 -3.03
CA ILE A 21 -2.69 9.35 -3.10
C ILE A 21 -3.68 10.44 -2.72
N THR A 22 -3.47 11.06 -1.55
CA THR A 22 -4.39 12.08 -1.05
C THR A 22 -3.75 12.89 0.07
N VAL A 23 -4.40 13.98 0.43
CA VAL A 23 -4.03 14.81 1.58
C VAL A 23 -5.21 14.85 2.53
N CYS A 24 -4.97 14.55 3.80
CA CYS A 24 -6.00 14.49 4.82
C CYS A 24 -5.77 15.57 5.89
N SER A 25 -6.86 16.03 6.49
CA SER A 25 -6.80 17.04 7.55
C SER A 25 -6.51 16.45 8.93
N THR A 26 -6.68 15.15 9.13
CA THR A 26 -6.43 14.47 10.41
C THR A 26 -5.67 13.17 10.18
N LEU A 27 -4.93 12.74 11.22
CA LEU A 27 -4.23 11.45 11.20
C LEU A 27 -5.22 10.30 11.07
N GLU A 28 -6.36 10.37 11.74
CA GLU A 28 -7.37 9.31 11.67
C GLU A 28 -7.89 9.08 10.26
N LYS A 29 -8.12 10.16 9.51
CA LYS A 29 -8.54 10.06 8.10
C LYS A 29 -7.45 9.44 7.25
N ALA A 30 -6.20 9.83 7.47
CA ALA A 30 -5.06 9.27 6.74
C ALA A 30 -4.89 7.78 7.04
N GLN A 31 -5.04 7.37 8.30
CA GLN A 31 -4.97 5.96 8.68
C GLN A 31 -6.10 5.14 8.04
N ALA A 32 -7.30 5.72 7.93
CA ALA A 32 -8.40 5.06 7.21
C ALA A 32 -8.08 4.86 5.73
N VAL A 33 -7.40 5.82 5.10
CA VAL A 33 -6.92 5.69 3.72
C VAL A 33 -5.90 4.56 3.59
N LEU A 34 -4.97 4.43 4.55
CA LEU A 34 -4.02 3.30 4.53
C LEU A 34 -4.74 1.96 4.55
N GLY A 35 -5.74 1.80 5.41
CA GLY A 35 -6.54 0.58 5.48
C GLY A 35 -7.29 0.29 4.18
N THR A 36 -7.84 1.32 3.54
CA THR A 36 -8.51 1.19 2.26
C THR A 36 -7.54 0.77 1.16
N CYS A 37 -6.35 1.37 1.10
CA CYS A 37 -5.32 1.02 0.12
C CYS A 37 -4.90 -0.44 0.26
N GLU A 38 -4.68 -0.91 1.49
CA GLU A 38 -4.35 -2.31 1.76
C GLU A 38 -5.46 -3.24 1.29
N SER A 39 -6.72 -2.94 1.65
CA SER A 39 -7.87 -3.74 1.24
C SER A 39 -8.04 -3.78 -0.28
N ASP A 40 -7.88 -2.65 -0.94
CA ASP A 40 -8.01 -2.55 -2.39
C ASP A 40 -6.91 -3.33 -3.11
N PHE A 41 -5.69 -3.30 -2.58
CA PHE A 41 -4.59 -4.09 -3.13
C PHE A 41 -4.90 -5.59 -3.07
N ILE A 42 -5.36 -6.07 -1.92
CA ILE A 42 -5.70 -7.49 -1.73
C ILE A 42 -6.87 -7.90 -2.62
N LYS A 43 -7.91 -7.06 -2.70
CA LYS A 43 -9.04 -7.31 -3.60
C LYS A 43 -8.62 -7.34 -5.06
N GLY A 44 -7.70 -6.46 -5.45
CA GLY A 44 -7.15 -6.46 -6.81
C GLY A 44 -6.50 -7.78 -7.18
N LEU A 45 -5.76 -8.39 -6.24
CA LEU A 45 -5.18 -9.71 -6.45
C LEU A 45 -6.24 -10.80 -6.58
N GLU A 46 -7.28 -10.75 -5.76
CA GLU A 46 -8.37 -11.73 -5.80
C GLU A 46 -9.17 -11.66 -7.11
N LEU A 47 -9.27 -10.47 -7.71
CA LEU A 47 -10.01 -10.25 -8.94
C LEU A 47 -9.18 -10.43 -10.20
N ASP A 48 -7.88 -10.67 -10.08
CA ASP A 48 -7.00 -10.86 -11.24
C ASP A 48 -7.16 -12.24 -11.82
N GLU A 49 -7.99 -12.36 -12.85
CA GLU A 49 -8.29 -13.63 -13.52
C GLU A 49 -7.06 -14.27 -14.17
N SER A 50 -6.01 -13.49 -14.46
CA SER A 50 -4.80 -14.00 -15.07
C SER A 50 -4.01 -14.91 -14.12
N LEU A 51 -4.20 -14.75 -12.81
CA LEU A 51 -3.48 -15.52 -11.80
C LEU A 51 -4.02 -16.93 -11.63
N GLY A 52 -5.33 -17.16 -11.84
CA GLY A 52 -5.97 -18.45 -11.56
C GLY A 52 -6.07 -18.72 -10.05
N ILE A 53 -6.93 -19.68 -9.67
CA ILE A 53 -7.21 -19.97 -8.25
C ILE A 53 -5.97 -20.49 -7.52
N GLU A 54 -5.23 -21.40 -8.13
CA GLU A 54 -4.02 -21.98 -7.51
C GLU A 54 -2.92 -20.93 -7.30
N ASN A 55 -2.76 -20.05 -8.27
CA ASN A 55 -1.78 -18.96 -8.18
C ASN A 55 -2.20 -17.92 -7.16
N LEU A 56 -3.49 -17.68 -6.99
CA LEU A 56 -3.99 -16.73 -6.00
C LEU A 56 -3.60 -17.16 -4.60
N ASP A 57 -3.79 -18.44 -4.24
CA ASP A 57 -3.39 -18.96 -2.93
C ASP A 57 -1.88 -18.78 -2.70
N PHE A 58 -1.08 -19.08 -3.72
CA PHE A 58 0.37 -18.90 -3.66
C PHE A 58 0.74 -17.44 -3.40
N TYR A 59 0.17 -16.51 -4.15
CA TYR A 59 0.46 -15.08 -3.97
C TYR A 59 0.00 -14.57 -2.62
N THR A 60 -1.17 -14.95 -2.18
CA THR A 60 -1.68 -14.53 -0.87
C THR A 60 -0.78 -15.04 0.27
N ASN A 61 -0.29 -16.27 0.17
CA ASN A 61 0.58 -16.86 1.18
C ASN A 61 2.01 -16.30 1.16
N SER A 62 2.46 -15.76 0.01
CA SER A 62 3.79 -15.18 -0.11
C SER A 62 3.86 -13.71 0.31
N LEU A 63 2.71 -13.07 0.52
CA LEU A 63 2.67 -11.67 0.94
C LEU A 63 2.94 -11.53 2.42
N ASN A 64 3.81 -10.58 2.75
CA ASN A 64 4.06 -10.16 4.12
C ASN A 64 3.53 -8.74 4.28
N ILE A 65 2.54 -8.57 5.16
CA ILE A 65 1.92 -7.28 5.41
C ILE A 65 2.36 -6.80 6.79
N LYS A 66 3.01 -5.64 6.81
CA LYS A 66 3.43 -4.99 8.04
C LYS A 66 2.65 -3.69 8.23
N GLU A 67 1.84 -3.65 9.26
CA GLU A 67 1.03 -2.48 9.60
C GLU A 67 1.70 -1.71 10.74
N GLU A 68 1.89 -0.42 10.51
CA GLU A 68 2.43 0.51 11.50
C GLU A 68 1.50 1.72 11.60
N GLU A 69 1.69 2.57 12.61
CA GLU A 69 0.84 3.75 12.83
C GLU A 69 0.79 4.69 11.62
N MET A 70 1.94 4.89 10.96
CA MET A 70 2.11 5.87 9.89
C MET A 70 2.40 5.23 8.54
N GLN A 71 2.40 3.90 8.43
CA GLN A 71 2.68 3.24 7.16
C GLN A 71 2.17 1.80 7.15
N VAL A 72 1.89 1.32 5.94
CA VAL A 72 1.61 -0.09 5.67
C VAL A 72 2.55 -0.54 4.56
N THR A 73 3.25 -1.66 4.77
CA THR A 73 4.15 -2.23 3.79
C THR A 73 3.66 -3.62 3.39
N ILE A 74 3.49 -3.83 2.10
CA ILE A 74 3.12 -5.14 1.54
C ILE A 74 4.30 -5.61 0.71
N THR A 75 4.92 -6.71 1.14
CA THR A 75 6.11 -7.27 0.47
C THR A 75 5.78 -8.65 -0.08
N ASP A 76 6.15 -8.90 -1.32
CA ASP A 76 6.11 -10.23 -1.91
C ASP A 76 7.48 -10.90 -1.63
N GLU A 77 7.47 -11.87 -0.72
CA GLU A 77 8.70 -12.54 -0.29
C GLU A 77 9.36 -13.38 -1.41
N CYS A 78 8.56 -13.80 -2.39
CA CYS A 78 9.10 -14.59 -3.52
C CYS A 78 9.87 -13.74 -4.51
N THR A 79 9.41 -12.52 -4.79
CA THR A 79 9.99 -11.67 -5.83
C THR A 79 10.78 -10.49 -5.26
N GLY A 80 10.59 -10.16 -3.99
CA GLY A 80 11.18 -8.99 -3.37
C GLY A 80 10.51 -7.67 -3.74
N MET A 81 9.44 -7.71 -4.52
CA MET A 81 8.66 -6.51 -4.83
C MET A 81 7.89 -6.03 -3.61
N PHE A 82 7.71 -4.73 -3.49
CA PHE A 82 6.93 -4.19 -2.39
C PHE A 82 6.02 -3.04 -2.84
N GLU A 83 4.98 -2.81 -2.04
CA GLU A 83 4.15 -1.63 -2.11
C GLU A 83 4.05 -1.05 -0.70
N LYS A 84 4.39 0.22 -0.57
CA LYS A 84 4.45 0.89 0.73
C LYS A 84 3.58 2.14 0.70
N TYR A 85 2.63 2.22 1.63
CA TYR A 85 1.77 3.37 1.82
C TYR A 85 2.23 4.11 3.07
N ILE A 86 2.55 5.39 2.93
CA ILE A 86 3.19 6.17 4.00
C ILE A 86 2.38 7.45 4.26
N ILE A 87 2.20 7.77 5.54
CA ILE A 87 1.65 9.06 5.96
C ILE A 87 2.82 9.97 6.33
N SER A 88 2.89 11.13 5.68
CA SER A 88 3.86 12.18 6.02
C SER A 88 3.13 13.39 6.57
N ILE A 89 3.66 13.98 7.64
CA ILE A 89 3.08 15.19 8.25
C ILE A 89 3.74 16.40 7.60
N ARG A 90 2.92 17.33 7.14
CA ARG A 90 3.38 18.58 6.53
C ARG A 90 2.70 19.76 7.20
N ASP A 91 3.45 20.85 7.39
CA ASP A 91 2.90 22.12 7.83
C ASP A 91 2.62 23.01 6.63
N LEU A 92 1.37 23.50 6.55
CA LEU A 92 0.99 24.51 5.57
C LEU A 92 1.08 25.88 6.19
N HIS A 93 1.83 26.74 5.56
CA HIS A 93 1.98 28.14 6.00
C HIS A 93 0.96 29.04 5.33
#